data_954c18e1b030bc8b45ae69d3ea26a42c
#
_entry.id   954c18e1b030bc8b45ae69d3ea26a42c
#
_cell.length_a   1.000
_cell.length_b   1.000
_cell.length_c   1.000
_cell.angle_alpha   90.00
_cell.angle_beta   90.00
_cell.angle_gamma   90.00
#
_symmetry.space_group_name_H-M   'P 1'
#
loop_
_entity.id
_entity.type
_entity.pdbx_description
1 polymer ?
#
loop_
_entity_poly.entity_id
_entity_poly.type
_entity_poly.pdbx_seq_one_letter_code
_entity_poly.pdbx_strand_id
1 'polypeptide(L)'
;MGLFLFVLLGGLLFFLLEYMTQAEDWVSFSGSPHLYNSSNIGCGTITDRIGNVLLDISQGRTYSENGNTRKSTLHWLGDRKGYISASTVSTYAASMVGYDRINGVYNASDEGGNARLTLSEKVQNAALEAMGNRKGTVGVYNYKTGEILCALTTPTYDPENVPDIAND
;
A
#
# COMPACT_ATOMS: atom_id res chain seq x y z
N MET A 1 3.64 49.89 4.39
CA MET A 1 4.34 48.83 5.16
C MET A 1 3.37 47.89 5.87
N GLY A 2 2.33 48.34 6.56
CA GLY A 2 1.37 47.47 7.27
C GLY A 2 0.64 46.46 6.38
N LEU A 3 0.18 46.84 5.18
CA LEU A 3 -0.50 45.94 4.24
C LEU A 3 0.40 44.77 3.78
N PHE A 4 1.65 45.03 3.50
CA PHE A 4 2.60 44.03 3.09
C PHE A 4 2.86 42.98 4.20
N LEU A 5 3.01 43.45 5.45
CA LEU A 5 3.16 42.57 6.61
C LEU A 5 1.92 41.70 6.83
N PHE A 6 0.73 42.25 6.61
CA PHE A 6 -0.53 41.52 6.76
C PHE A 6 -0.67 40.40 5.71
N VAL A 7 -0.30 40.69 4.45
CA VAL A 7 -0.29 39.69 3.37
C VAL A 7 0.73 38.59 3.65
N LEU A 8 1.91 38.94 4.16
CA LEU A 8 2.96 37.95 4.48
C LEU A 8 2.55 37.05 5.64
N LEU A 9 1.97 37.60 6.70
CA LEU A 9 1.45 36.84 7.83
C LEU A 9 0.28 35.93 7.41
N GLY A 10 -0.62 36.42 6.55
CA GLY A 10 -1.72 35.65 6.00
C GLY A 10 -1.23 34.46 5.16
N GLY A 11 -0.21 34.69 4.32
CA GLY A 11 0.44 33.62 3.53
C GLY A 11 1.13 32.57 4.40
N LEU A 12 1.82 33.02 5.46
CA LEU A 12 2.47 32.10 6.40
C LEU A 12 1.44 31.25 7.15
N LEU A 13 0.36 31.86 7.61
CA LEU A 13 -0.72 31.14 8.29
C LEU A 13 -1.39 30.12 7.37
N PHE A 14 -1.65 30.50 6.12
CA PHE A 14 -2.20 29.60 5.12
C PHE A 14 -1.28 28.41 4.86
N PHE A 15 0.04 28.66 4.68
CA PHE A 15 1.03 27.59 4.52
C PHE A 15 1.05 26.64 5.72
N LEU A 16 1.03 27.16 6.94
CA LEU A 16 1.00 26.32 8.14
C LEU A 16 -0.25 25.46 8.22
N LEU A 17 -1.40 26.00 7.84
CA LEU A 17 -2.65 25.22 7.79
C LEU A 17 -2.57 24.12 6.73
N GLU A 18 -2.08 24.42 5.53
CA GLU A 18 -1.86 23.41 4.48
C GLU A 18 -0.86 22.34 4.92
N TYR A 19 0.27 22.74 5.49
CA TYR A 19 1.25 21.80 6.03
C TYR A 19 0.63 20.85 7.07
N MET A 20 -0.14 21.39 8.00
CA MET A 20 -0.78 20.56 9.04
C MET A 20 -1.83 19.58 8.49
N THR A 21 -2.44 19.90 7.37
CA THR A 21 -3.53 19.07 6.81
C THR A 21 -3.06 18.13 5.69
N GLN A 22 -2.04 18.50 4.93
CA GLN A 22 -1.64 17.80 3.70
C GLN A 22 -0.20 17.26 3.71
N ALA A 23 0.57 17.49 4.77
CA ALA A 23 1.97 17.07 4.79
C ALA A 23 2.16 15.55 4.56
N GLU A 24 1.25 14.72 5.09
CA GLU A 24 1.27 13.26 4.90
C GLU A 24 1.06 12.88 3.43
N ASP A 25 0.16 13.57 2.74
CA ASP A 25 -0.11 13.33 1.31
C ASP A 25 1.09 13.76 0.45
N TRP A 26 1.75 14.86 0.81
CA TRP A 26 2.92 15.35 0.09
C TRP A 26 4.11 14.38 0.16
N VAL A 27 4.33 13.71 1.29
CA VAL A 27 5.43 12.75 1.44
C VAL A 27 5.09 11.36 0.90
N SER A 28 3.82 11.05 0.76
CA SER A 28 3.31 9.73 0.38
C SER A 28 2.79 9.62 -1.05
N PHE A 29 3.08 10.61 -1.92
CA PHE A 29 2.66 10.54 -3.32
C PHE A 29 3.18 9.28 -4.04
N SER A 30 2.46 8.82 -5.06
CA SER A 30 2.72 7.53 -5.73
C SER A 30 4.11 7.37 -6.37
N GLY A 31 4.81 8.46 -6.63
CA GLY A 31 6.21 8.46 -7.10
C GLY A 31 7.26 8.66 -6.00
N SER A 32 6.84 8.67 -4.73
CA SER A 32 7.77 8.89 -3.62
C SER A 32 8.79 7.75 -3.53
N PRO A 33 10.09 8.05 -3.52
CA PRO A 33 11.12 7.02 -3.36
C PRO A 33 11.01 6.29 -2.02
N HIS A 34 10.35 6.90 -1.04
CA HIS A 34 10.12 6.29 0.27
C HIS A 34 9.12 5.14 0.24
N LEU A 35 8.23 5.09 -0.76
CA LEU A 35 7.28 3.99 -0.94
C LEU A 35 7.85 2.83 -1.77
N TYR A 36 8.78 3.13 -2.67
CA TYR A 36 9.22 2.19 -3.70
C TYR A 36 10.68 1.76 -3.59
N ASN A 37 11.49 2.40 -2.76
CA ASN A 37 12.90 2.04 -2.55
C ASN A 37 13.09 1.15 -1.32
N SER A 38 13.81 0.05 -1.53
CA SER A 38 14.06 -1.01 -0.54
C SER A 38 14.86 -0.58 0.70
N SER A 39 15.36 0.64 0.77
CA SER A 39 16.18 1.15 1.89
C SER A 39 15.43 2.09 2.82
N ASN A 40 14.14 2.22 2.72
CA ASN A 40 13.37 3.19 3.49
C ASN A 40 12.47 2.62 4.55
N ILE A 41 12.86 3.05 5.59
CA ILE A 41 12.37 3.78 6.74
C ILE A 41 10.84 3.79 6.80
N GLY A 42 10.26 2.90 7.62
CA GLY A 42 8.95 3.10 8.19
C GLY A 42 7.74 2.75 7.31
N CYS A 43 7.91 2.07 6.21
CA CYS A 43 6.78 1.39 5.60
C CYS A 43 6.49 0.10 6.36
N GLY A 44 5.32 0.02 6.97
CA GLY A 44 4.94 -1.09 7.83
C GLY A 44 4.49 -2.35 7.09
N THR A 45 3.61 -3.09 7.70
CA THR A 45 3.09 -4.35 7.17
C THR A 45 1.66 -4.21 6.67
N ILE A 46 1.34 -4.97 5.62
CA ILE A 46 -0.02 -5.17 5.14
C ILE A 46 -0.44 -6.57 5.56
N THR A 47 -1.54 -6.65 6.31
CA THR A 47 -2.07 -7.91 6.82
C THR A 47 -3.47 -8.20 6.27
N ASP A 48 -3.85 -9.47 6.32
CA ASP A 48 -5.22 -9.88 6.08
C ASP A 48 -6.13 -9.54 7.29
N ARG A 49 -7.42 -9.88 7.19
CA ARG A 49 -8.43 -9.59 8.23
C ARG A 49 -8.15 -10.20 9.60
N ILE A 50 -7.34 -11.24 9.70
CA ILE A 50 -6.99 -11.94 10.95
C ILE A 50 -5.55 -11.70 11.39
N GLY A 51 -4.78 -10.88 10.65
CA GLY A 51 -3.44 -10.48 11.01
C GLY A 51 -2.32 -11.28 10.32
N ASN A 52 -2.62 -12.16 9.35
CA ASN A 52 -1.59 -12.81 8.55
C ASN A 52 -0.87 -11.77 7.68
N VAL A 53 0.45 -11.77 7.71
CA VAL A 53 1.26 -10.84 6.90
C VAL A 53 1.18 -11.22 5.43
N LEU A 54 0.69 -10.30 4.61
CA LEU A 54 0.62 -10.43 3.16
C LEU A 54 1.84 -9.78 2.49
N LEU A 55 2.27 -8.62 3.01
CA LEU A 55 3.43 -7.88 2.55
C LEU A 55 4.05 -7.12 3.72
N ASP A 56 5.35 -7.26 3.88
CA ASP A 56 6.17 -6.45 4.79
C ASP A 56 7.12 -5.57 3.95
N ILE A 57 7.08 -4.27 4.15
CA ILE A 57 7.91 -3.29 3.45
C ILE A 57 8.83 -2.50 4.38
N SER A 58 8.90 -2.86 5.65
CA SER A 58 9.74 -2.20 6.65
C SER A 58 11.26 -2.32 6.35
N GLN A 59 11.70 -3.43 5.80
CA GLN A 59 13.11 -3.68 5.42
C GLN A 59 13.26 -4.11 3.95
N GLY A 60 12.42 -3.59 3.08
CA GLY A 60 12.29 -4.02 1.69
C GLY A 60 11.02 -4.84 1.50
N ARG A 61 10.64 -5.10 0.24
CA ARG A 61 9.39 -5.82 -0.05
C ARG A 61 9.57 -7.32 0.19
N THR A 62 9.02 -7.80 1.29
CA THR A 62 8.94 -9.22 1.63
C THR A 62 7.48 -9.67 1.58
N TYR A 63 7.17 -10.54 0.63
CA TYR A 63 5.82 -11.10 0.47
C TYR A 63 5.63 -12.32 1.37
N SER A 64 4.35 -12.74 1.55
CA SER A 64 4.01 -13.97 2.25
C SER A 64 4.83 -15.18 1.74
N GLU A 65 5.24 -16.08 2.63
CA GLU A 65 5.94 -17.31 2.27
C GLU A 65 5.09 -18.24 1.39
N ASN A 66 3.77 -18.15 1.49
CA ASN A 66 2.83 -18.96 0.72
C ASN A 66 2.71 -18.45 -0.72
N GLY A 67 3.16 -19.24 -1.69
CA GLY A 67 3.11 -18.91 -3.12
C GLY A 67 1.69 -18.68 -3.66
N ASN A 68 0.68 -19.39 -3.13
CA ASN A 68 -0.71 -19.14 -3.52
C ASN A 68 -1.20 -17.78 -3.00
N THR A 69 -0.85 -17.43 -1.79
CA THR A 69 -1.16 -16.12 -1.21
C THR A 69 -0.52 -15.00 -2.02
N ARG A 70 0.77 -15.13 -2.40
CA ARG A 70 1.44 -14.15 -3.24
C ARG A 70 0.72 -13.94 -4.58
N LYS A 71 0.36 -15.04 -5.26
CA LYS A 71 -0.36 -14.99 -6.54
C LYS A 71 -1.77 -14.43 -6.40
N SER A 72 -2.50 -14.83 -5.36
CA SER A 72 -3.89 -14.43 -5.16
C SER A 72 -4.03 -12.96 -4.75
N THR A 73 -3.00 -12.37 -4.15
CA THR A 73 -2.99 -10.98 -3.70
C THR A 73 -2.21 -10.02 -4.59
N LEU A 74 -1.67 -10.50 -5.73
CA LEU A 74 -0.82 -9.72 -6.64
C LEU A 74 -1.42 -8.36 -7.02
N HIS A 75 -2.70 -8.31 -7.40
CA HIS A 75 -3.36 -7.07 -7.83
C HIS A 75 -3.61 -6.07 -6.70
N TRP A 76 -3.50 -6.50 -5.45
CA TRP A 76 -3.60 -5.65 -4.27
C TRP A 76 -2.25 -5.07 -3.86
N LEU A 77 -1.22 -5.92 -3.93
CA LEU A 77 0.09 -5.63 -3.36
C LEU A 77 1.12 -5.17 -4.41
N GLY A 78 0.83 -5.43 -5.69
CA GLY A 78 1.77 -5.16 -6.78
C GLY A 78 2.95 -6.12 -6.82
N ASP A 79 3.80 -5.95 -7.81
CA ASP A 79 5.01 -6.75 -8.00
C ASP A 79 6.30 -5.97 -7.76
N ARG A 80 7.45 -6.67 -7.76
CA ARG A 80 8.76 -6.04 -7.54
C ARG A 80 9.25 -5.17 -8.69
N LYS A 81 8.76 -5.41 -9.92
CA LYS A 81 9.15 -4.64 -11.12
C LYS A 81 8.22 -3.45 -11.39
N GLY A 82 7.08 -3.37 -10.71
CA GLY A 82 6.11 -2.29 -10.88
C GLY A 82 5.23 -2.44 -12.14
N TYR A 83 5.16 -3.62 -12.76
CA TYR A 83 4.23 -3.88 -13.86
C TYR A 83 2.78 -3.88 -13.39
N ILE A 84 2.55 -4.35 -12.18
CA ILE A 84 1.27 -4.22 -11.49
C ILE A 84 1.45 -3.26 -10.33
N SER A 85 0.69 -2.16 -10.35
CA SER A 85 0.75 -1.15 -9.30
C SER A 85 0.25 -1.71 -7.97
N ALA A 86 0.94 -1.33 -6.89
CA ALA A 86 0.57 -1.68 -5.52
C ALA A 86 -0.55 -0.76 -5.02
N SER A 87 -1.78 -1.00 -5.45
CA SER A 87 -2.94 -0.15 -5.13
C SER A 87 -3.14 0.03 -3.61
N THR A 88 -2.96 -1.03 -2.83
CA THR A 88 -3.05 -0.97 -1.37
C THR A 88 -1.95 -0.10 -0.77
N VAL A 89 -0.71 -0.27 -1.22
CA VAL A 89 0.43 0.52 -0.73
C VAL A 89 0.21 2.00 -1.02
N SER A 90 -0.21 2.36 -2.23
CA SER A 90 -0.45 3.76 -2.59
C SER A 90 -1.63 4.38 -1.84
N THR A 91 -2.69 3.60 -1.58
CA THR A 91 -3.88 4.08 -0.87
C THR A 91 -3.61 4.33 0.61
N TYR A 92 -2.82 3.47 1.25
CA TYR A 92 -2.51 3.58 2.69
C TYR A 92 -1.10 4.12 2.97
N ALA A 93 -0.46 4.69 1.97
CA ALA A 93 0.91 5.17 2.04
C ALA A 93 1.14 6.13 3.22
N ALA A 94 0.28 7.12 3.40
CA ALA A 94 0.38 8.10 4.47
C ALA A 94 0.39 7.45 5.86
N SER A 95 -0.50 6.46 6.06
CA SER A 95 -0.60 5.71 7.33
C SER A 95 0.56 4.75 7.56
N MET A 96 1.19 4.29 6.48
CA MET A 96 2.27 3.29 6.53
C MET A 96 3.66 3.92 6.68
N VAL A 97 3.86 5.12 6.11
CA VAL A 97 5.16 5.82 6.15
C VAL A 97 5.49 6.33 7.54
N GLY A 98 4.49 6.59 8.40
CA GLY A 98 4.73 7.04 9.77
C GLY A 98 5.36 8.43 9.84
N TYR A 99 4.92 9.38 9.02
CA TYR A 99 5.45 10.74 9.02
C TYR A 99 5.05 11.51 10.29
N ASP A 100 6.04 11.98 11.05
CA ASP A 100 5.85 12.86 12.20
C ASP A 100 5.82 14.33 11.75
N ARG A 101 4.64 14.94 11.78
CA ARG A 101 4.41 16.33 11.39
C ARG A 101 5.12 17.35 12.27
N ILE A 102 5.35 17.03 13.54
CA ILE A 102 5.95 17.97 14.51
C ILE A 102 7.46 18.06 14.27
N ASN A 103 8.09 16.92 14.06
CA ASN A 103 9.54 16.85 13.86
C ASN A 103 9.93 16.97 12.38
N GLY A 104 8.97 16.90 11.44
CA GLY A 104 9.22 16.96 10.01
C GLY A 104 10.05 15.78 9.49
N VAL A 105 10.02 14.66 10.19
CA VAL A 105 10.80 13.45 9.87
C VAL A 105 9.88 12.25 9.74
N TYR A 106 10.31 11.28 8.95
CA TYR A 106 9.73 9.95 8.98
C TYR A 106 9.95 9.33 10.36
N ASN A 107 9.04 8.47 10.77
CA ASN A 107 8.97 7.90 12.10
C ASN A 107 10.36 7.66 12.74
N ALA A 108 10.63 8.32 13.87
CA ALA A 108 11.89 8.20 14.60
C ALA A 108 12.11 6.81 15.25
N SER A 109 11.09 5.96 15.28
CA SER A 109 11.15 4.61 15.85
C SER A 109 11.43 3.50 14.85
N ASP A 110 11.62 3.80 13.56
CA ASP A 110 11.72 2.83 12.46
C ASP A 110 10.53 1.85 12.36
N GLU A 111 9.47 2.08 13.11
CA GLU A 111 8.25 1.28 13.07
C GLU A 111 7.23 1.95 12.14
N GLY A 112 7.05 1.39 10.95
CA GLY A 112 5.98 1.81 10.04
C GLY A 112 4.60 1.45 10.57
N GLY A 113 3.59 2.15 10.08
CA GLY A 113 2.19 1.83 10.37
C GLY A 113 1.78 0.49 9.76
N ASN A 114 0.68 -0.07 10.25
CA ASN A 114 0.14 -1.34 9.76
C ASN A 114 -1.20 -1.10 9.06
N ALA A 115 -1.34 -1.61 7.83
CA ALA A 115 -2.61 -1.63 7.11
C ALA A 115 -3.24 -3.03 7.18
N ARG A 116 -4.42 -3.12 7.80
CA ARG A 116 -5.19 -4.36 7.85
C ARG A 116 -6.31 -4.34 6.83
N LEU A 117 -6.24 -5.27 5.87
CA LEU A 117 -7.26 -5.43 4.84
C LEU A 117 -8.42 -6.30 5.35
N THR A 118 -9.58 -6.13 4.75
CA THR A 118 -10.73 -7.02 4.98
C THR A 118 -10.60 -8.36 4.24
N LEU A 119 -9.61 -8.48 3.35
CA LEU A 119 -9.32 -9.70 2.61
C LEU A 119 -9.07 -10.88 3.55
N SER A 120 -9.53 -12.05 3.14
CA SER A 120 -9.22 -13.31 3.80
C SER A 120 -8.25 -14.12 2.94
N GLU A 121 -7.04 -14.33 3.42
CA GLU A 121 -6.04 -15.17 2.76
C GLU A 121 -6.61 -16.52 2.35
N LYS A 122 -7.35 -17.15 3.26
CA LYS A 122 -7.98 -18.45 3.02
C LYS A 122 -8.97 -18.41 1.85
N VAL A 123 -9.81 -17.37 1.76
CA VAL A 123 -10.80 -17.24 0.69
C VAL A 123 -10.13 -16.87 -0.63
N GLN A 124 -9.10 -16.03 -0.61
CA GLN A 124 -8.28 -15.70 -1.77
C GLN A 124 -7.62 -16.95 -2.36
N ASN A 125 -7.00 -17.78 -1.53
CA ASN A 125 -6.33 -19.00 -1.98
C ASN A 125 -7.32 -20.05 -2.52
N ALA A 126 -8.46 -20.23 -1.86
CA ALA A 126 -9.52 -21.12 -2.34
C ALA A 126 -10.08 -20.64 -3.69
N ALA A 127 -10.25 -19.33 -3.88
CA ALA A 127 -10.69 -18.77 -5.14
C ALA A 127 -9.66 -18.98 -6.26
N LEU A 128 -8.36 -18.81 -5.96
CA LEU A 128 -7.28 -19.07 -6.91
C LEU A 128 -7.28 -20.53 -7.37
N GLU A 129 -7.39 -21.47 -6.43
CA GLU A 129 -7.45 -22.90 -6.73
C GLU A 129 -8.68 -23.26 -7.57
N ALA A 130 -9.84 -22.70 -7.24
CA ALA A 130 -11.07 -22.93 -7.98
C ALA A 130 -11.03 -22.34 -9.40
N MET A 131 -10.33 -21.25 -9.60
CA MET A 131 -10.11 -20.66 -10.94
C MET A 131 -9.21 -21.53 -11.80
N GLY A 132 -8.17 -22.12 -11.23
CA GLY A 132 -7.20 -22.94 -11.99
C GLY A 132 -6.68 -22.17 -13.22
N ASN A 133 -6.87 -22.73 -14.42
CA ASN A 133 -6.43 -22.12 -15.68
C ASN A 133 -7.47 -21.20 -16.35
N ARG A 134 -8.60 -20.95 -15.68
CA ARG A 134 -9.64 -20.06 -16.24
C ARG A 134 -9.22 -18.61 -16.14
N LYS A 135 -9.61 -17.80 -17.13
CA LYS A 135 -9.42 -16.34 -17.11
C LYS A 135 -10.68 -15.67 -16.57
N GLY A 136 -10.52 -14.72 -15.67
CA GLY A 136 -11.66 -13.98 -15.12
C GLY A 136 -11.38 -13.39 -13.74
N THR A 137 -12.42 -12.90 -13.12
CA THR A 137 -12.35 -12.26 -11.80
C THR A 137 -13.36 -12.92 -10.85
N VAL A 138 -12.93 -13.14 -9.62
CA VAL A 138 -13.78 -13.62 -8.52
C VAL A 138 -13.84 -12.52 -7.46
N GLY A 139 -15.05 -12.12 -7.09
CA GLY A 139 -15.31 -11.19 -5.99
C GLY A 139 -16.20 -11.86 -4.94
N VAL A 140 -15.78 -11.81 -3.67
CA VAL A 140 -16.56 -12.26 -2.52
C VAL A 140 -16.64 -11.13 -1.51
N TYR A 141 -17.83 -10.75 -1.13
CA TYR A 141 -18.04 -9.71 -0.14
C TYR A 141 -19.12 -10.09 0.88
N ASN A 142 -19.00 -9.53 2.05
CA ASN A 142 -20.03 -9.66 3.08
C ASN A 142 -21.12 -8.61 2.83
N TYR A 143 -22.29 -9.04 2.38
CA TYR A 143 -23.38 -8.12 2.03
C TYR A 143 -23.94 -7.33 3.23
N LYS A 144 -23.69 -7.78 4.46
CA LYS A 144 -24.15 -7.09 5.68
C LYS A 144 -23.19 -5.99 6.13
N THR A 145 -21.89 -6.22 5.97
CA THR A 145 -20.83 -5.30 6.46
C THR A 145 -20.19 -4.50 5.33
N GLY A 146 -20.33 -4.94 4.07
CA GLY A 146 -19.65 -4.35 2.91
C GLY A 146 -18.17 -4.78 2.79
N GLU A 147 -17.65 -5.60 3.71
CA GLU A 147 -16.27 -6.07 3.66
C GLU A 147 -15.99 -6.93 2.44
N ILE A 148 -14.92 -6.62 1.70
CA ILE A 148 -14.41 -7.45 0.61
C ILE A 148 -13.54 -8.54 1.21
N LEU A 149 -13.97 -9.79 1.08
CA LEU A 149 -13.25 -10.96 1.58
C LEU A 149 -12.32 -11.56 0.55
N CYS A 150 -12.65 -11.40 -0.73
CA CYS A 150 -11.84 -11.82 -1.87
C CYS A 150 -12.10 -10.90 -3.06
N ALA A 151 -11.03 -10.51 -3.75
CA ALA A 151 -11.09 -9.99 -5.10
C ALA A 151 -9.80 -10.44 -5.82
N LEU A 152 -9.96 -11.38 -6.72
CA LEU A 152 -8.90 -12.08 -7.42
C LEU A 152 -9.15 -12.02 -8.92
N THR A 153 -8.11 -11.75 -9.68
CA THR A 153 -8.13 -11.82 -11.15
C THR A 153 -7.12 -12.83 -11.64
N THR A 154 -7.49 -13.59 -12.65
CA THR A 154 -6.61 -14.53 -13.35
C THR A 154 -6.56 -14.18 -14.84
N PRO A 155 -5.43 -14.35 -15.55
CA PRO A 155 -4.20 -14.97 -15.08
C PRO A 155 -3.46 -14.13 -14.05
N THR A 156 -2.68 -14.78 -13.20
CA THR A 156 -1.84 -14.16 -12.18
C THR A 156 -0.46 -14.82 -12.17
N TYR A 157 0.53 -14.17 -11.56
CA TYR A 157 1.88 -14.68 -11.40
C TYR A 157 2.43 -14.41 -9.99
N ASP A 158 3.56 -15.02 -9.68
CA ASP A 158 4.23 -14.78 -8.40
C ASP A 158 5.00 -13.43 -8.44
N PRO A 159 4.69 -12.45 -7.58
CA PRO A 159 5.39 -11.16 -7.54
C PRO A 159 6.88 -11.25 -7.23
N GLU A 160 7.36 -12.36 -6.68
CA GLU A 160 8.79 -12.62 -6.48
C GLU A 160 9.47 -13.19 -7.72
N ASN A 161 8.71 -13.84 -8.60
CA ASN A 161 9.19 -14.38 -9.85
C ASN A 161 8.43 -13.78 -11.04
N VAL A 162 8.65 -12.49 -11.23
CA VAL A 162 7.94 -11.68 -12.26
C VAL A 162 8.38 -12.12 -13.65
N PRO A 163 7.45 -12.54 -14.52
CA PRO A 163 7.76 -12.94 -15.89
C PRO A 163 8.32 -11.74 -16.69
N ASP A 164 9.01 -12.02 -17.78
CA ASP A 164 9.49 -11.01 -18.69
C ASP A 164 8.39 -10.62 -19.66
N ILE A 165 7.51 -9.71 -19.21
CA ILE A 165 6.33 -9.25 -19.96
C ILE A 165 6.72 -8.35 -21.15
N ALA A 166 7.95 -7.84 -21.17
CA ALA A 166 8.40 -6.93 -22.23
C ALA A 166 8.65 -7.64 -23.58
N ASN A 167 8.69 -8.95 -23.61
CA ASN A 167 9.00 -9.77 -24.77
C ASN A 167 7.87 -10.75 -25.19
N ASP A 168 6.69 -10.67 -24.57
CA ASP A 168 5.50 -11.47 -24.95
C ASP A 168 4.51 -10.71 -25.83
#